data_19a6af4574ec9bc143b679fbe950ffed
#
_entry.id   19a6af4574ec9bc143b679fbe950ffed
#
_cell.length_a   1.000
_cell.length_b   1.000
_cell.length_c   1.000
_cell.angle_alpha   90.00
_cell.angle_beta   90.00
_cell.angle_gamma   90.00
#
_symmetry.space_group_name_H-M   'P 1'
#
loop_
_entity.id
_entity.type
_entity.pdbx_description
1 polymer ?
#
loop_
_entity_poly.entity_id
_entity_poly.type
_entity_poly.pdbx_seq_one_letter_code
_entity_poly.pdbx_strand_id
1 'polypeptide(L)'
;MNKKLSMLLPVIATCGLLAGCGTDYYTKDSTVFVAKNGSVVSTDVEDFDTAAYRQDDLQSYVDKSIDDYNKKNDGSVKLKKLTVEKKKASLTMSYASTDEYSDFNGTRLFSGTIAEALAAGYDFKTDFAAIDDGKAKKCESSEFMDENGYKVVVYEGSSNLHVKIGR
;
A
#
# COMPACT_ATOMS: atom_id res chain seq x y z
N MET A 1 -0.26 30.49 -11.93
CA MET A 1 -0.30 29.42 -12.94
C MET A 1 0.11 28.11 -12.26
N ASN A 2 -0.86 27.39 -11.68
CA ASN A 2 -0.60 26.15 -10.96
C ASN A 2 -0.62 25.00 -11.97
N LYS A 3 0.56 24.50 -12.32
CA LYS A 3 0.67 23.23 -13.06
C LYS A 3 0.29 22.10 -12.09
N LYS A 4 -0.96 21.63 -12.20
CA LYS A 4 -1.33 20.33 -11.63
C LYS A 4 -0.52 19.28 -12.39
N LEU A 5 0.50 18.75 -11.74
CA LEU A 5 1.22 17.58 -12.21
C LEU A 5 0.26 16.40 -12.08
N SER A 6 -0.38 16.05 -13.19
CA SER A 6 -1.23 14.86 -13.27
C SER A 6 -0.29 13.65 -13.27
N MET A 7 -0.06 13.08 -12.11
CA MET A 7 0.74 11.88 -11.96
C MET A 7 -0.11 10.70 -12.42
N LEU A 8 0.24 10.11 -13.57
CA LEU A 8 -0.39 8.89 -14.07
C LEU A 8 -0.08 7.75 -13.11
N LEU A 9 -1.11 7.20 -12.53
CA LEU A 9 -1.04 6.06 -11.62
C LEU A 9 -1.10 4.74 -12.39
N PRO A 10 -0.25 3.78 -12.09
CA PRO A 10 -0.53 2.40 -12.46
C PRO A 10 -1.62 1.83 -11.55
N VAL A 11 -2.76 1.50 -12.12
CA VAL A 11 -3.76 0.64 -11.47
C VAL A 11 -3.27 -0.80 -11.61
N ILE A 12 -3.07 -1.47 -10.49
CA ILE A 12 -2.64 -2.87 -10.47
C ILE A 12 -3.86 -3.71 -10.09
N ALA A 13 -4.39 -4.46 -11.05
CA ALA A 13 -5.42 -5.46 -10.81
C ALA A 13 -4.77 -6.84 -10.73
N THR A 14 -5.02 -7.56 -9.66
CA THR A 14 -4.51 -8.91 -9.49
C THR A 14 -5.60 -9.95 -9.62
N CYS A 15 -5.54 -10.72 -10.68
CA CYS A 15 -6.15 -12.04 -10.79
C CYS A 15 -5.07 -13.06 -10.52
N GLY A 16 -4.94 -13.55 -9.34
CA GLY A 16 -3.93 -14.53 -9.06
C GLY A 16 -4.27 -15.40 -7.86
N LEU A 17 -4.30 -16.71 -8.08
CA LEU A 17 -4.39 -17.73 -7.05
C LEU A 17 -3.03 -17.91 -6.38
N LEU A 18 -2.80 -17.37 -5.19
CA LEU A 18 -1.70 -17.80 -4.34
C LEU A 18 -2.23 -18.33 -3.00
N ALA A 19 -2.32 -19.65 -2.90
CA ALA A 19 -2.39 -20.32 -1.63
C ALA A 19 -0.99 -20.32 -1.01
N GLY A 20 -0.76 -19.45 -0.04
CA GLY A 20 0.49 -19.40 0.71
C GLY A 20 0.17 -19.15 2.18
N CYS A 21 0.34 -20.16 2.99
CA CYS A 21 0.28 -20.06 4.44
C CYS A 21 1.53 -19.30 4.91
N GLY A 22 1.34 -18.17 5.58
CA GLY A 22 2.42 -17.34 6.13
C GLY A 22 2.84 -16.21 5.19
N THR A 23 2.10 -15.10 5.22
CA THR A 23 2.53 -13.87 4.57
C THR A 23 3.71 -13.31 5.33
N ASP A 24 4.90 -13.45 4.77
CA ASP A 24 6.06 -12.70 5.23
C ASP A 24 5.90 -11.26 4.76
N TYR A 25 5.43 -10.40 5.68
CA TYR A 25 5.24 -8.97 5.42
C TYR A 25 6.56 -8.20 5.39
N TYR A 26 7.67 -8.85 5.77
CA TYR A 26 8.99 -8.22 5.79
C TYR A 26 9.65 -8.33 4.43
N THR A 27 9.61 -7.26 3.67
CA THR A 27 10.18 -7.19 2.32
C THR A 27 11.45 -6.35 2.33
N LYS A 28 12.31 -6.55 1.31
CA LYS A 28 13.51 -5.72 1.10
C LYS A 28 13.21 -4.39 0.42
N ASP A 29 12.02 -4.29 -0.17
CA ASP A 29 11.56 -3.14 -0.94
C ASP A 29 10.26 -2.62 -0.33
N SER A 30 9.97 -1.34 -0.51
CA SER A 30 8.73 -0.73 -0.06
C SER A 30 7.53 -1.46 -0.67
N THR A 31 6.59 -1.86 0.19
CA THR A 31 5.47 -2.73 -0.20
C THR A 31 4.23 -2.37 0.61
N VAL A 32 3.08 -2.33 -0.05
CA VAL A 32 1.76 -2.32 0.58
C VAL A 32 1.05 -3.63 0.30
N PHE A 33 0.66 -4.32 1.34
CA PHE A 33 -0.12 -5.55 1.27
C PHE A 33 -1.54 -5.28 1.75
N VAL A 34 -2.53 -5.57 0.90
CA VAL A 34 -3.95 -5.48 1.23
C VAL A 34 -4.50 -6.89 1.41
N ALA A 35 -4.93 -7.22 2.61
CA ALA A 35 -5.50 -8.51 2.92
C ALA A 35 -6.94 -8.64 2.41
N LYS A 36 -7.44 -9.87 2.31
CA LYS A 36 -8.81 -10.17 1.86
C LYS A 36 -9.89 -9.49 2.72
N ASN A 37 -9.64 -9.32 4.01
CA ASN A 37 -10.55 -8.66 4.94
C ASN A 37 -10.45 -7.13 4.92
N GLY A 38 -9.64 -6.55 4.03
CA GLY A 38 -9.43 -5.11 3.89
C GLY A 38 -8.34 -4.53 4.79
N SER A 39 -7.79 -5.31 5.72
CA SER A 39 -6.65 -4.83 6.53
C SER A 39 -5.40 -4.63 5.67
N VAL A 40 -4.54 -3.71 6.10
CA VAL A 40 -3.35 -3.33 5.34
C VAL A 40 -2.11 -3.54 6.19
N VAL A 41 -1.03 -3.99 5.55
CA VAL A 41 0.32 -3.94 6.10
C VAL A 41 1.22 -3.23 5.11
N SER A 42 1.89 -2.17 5.53
CA SER A 42 2.95 -1.53 4.75
C SER A 42 4.32 -1.90 5.28
N THR A 43 5.28 -1.93 4.38
CA THR A 43 6.72 -1.89 4.70
C THR A 43 7.33 -0.78 3.87
N ASP A 44 7.90 0.21 4.52
CA ASP A 44 8.58 1.33 3.90
C ASP A 44 10.08 1.18 4.12
N VAL A 45 10.84 1.21 3.04
CA VAL A 45 12.31 1.04 3.06
C VAL A 45 12.96 2.26 2.44
N GLU A 46 13.67 3.03 3.27
CA GLU A 46 14.28 4.29 2.88
C GLU A 46 15.75 4.36 3.30
N ASP A 47 16.51 5.20 2.62
CA ASP A 47 17.87 5.50 3.02
C ASP A 47 17.89 6.25 4.35
N PHE A 48 18.72 5.82 5.28
CA PHE A 48 18.81 6.38 6.62
C PHE A 48 20.25 6.81 6.94
N ASP A 49 20.43 8.11 7.10
CA ASP A 49 21.73 8.65 7.48
C ASP A 49 21.98 8.47 8.98
N THR A 50 22.70 7.40 9.33
CA THR A 50 23.06 7.09 10.72
C THR A 50 24.08 8.05 11.33
N ALA A 51 24.69 8.95 10.53
CA ALA A 51 25.55 9.99 11.06
C ALA A 51 24.75 11.21 11.53
N ALA A 52 23.59 11.46 10.94
CA ALA A 52 22.72 12.59 11.27
C ALA A 52 21.59 12.21 12.25
N TYR A 53 21.10 10.96 12.19
CA TYR A 53 19.92 10.51 12.91
C TYR A 53 20.15 9.22 13.69
N ARG A 54 19.46 9.08 14.82
CA ARG A 54 19.50 7.87 15.65
C ARG A 54 18.23 7.04 15.43
N GLN A 55 18.35 5.72 15.51
CA GLN A 55 17.20 4.81 15.42
C GLN A 55 16.19 5.07 16.54
N ASP A 56 16.65 5.38 17.76
CA ASP A 56 15.77 5.65 18.91
C ASP A 56 14.91 6.91 18.69
N ASP A 57 15.45 7.92 18.00
CA ASP A 57 14.70 9.13 17.68
C ASP A 57 13.61 8.83 16.64
N LEU A 58 13.94 8.00 15.63
CA LEU A 58 12.96 7.52 14.66
C LEU A 58 11.87 6.68 15.33
N GLN A 59 12.24 5.77 16.22
CA GLN A 59 11.29 4.96 16.99
C GLN A 59 10.33 5.85 17.77
N SER A 60 10.87 6.82 18.52
CA SER A 60 10.08 7.75 19.32
C SER A 60 9.13 8.61 18.47
N TYR A 61 9.59 9.03 17.31
CA TYR A 61 8.77 9.78 16.35
C TYR A 61 7.60 8.92 15.81
N VAL A 62 7.87 7.68 15.42
CA VAL A 62 6.86 6.74 14.92
C VAL A 62 5.83 6.43 16.00
N ASP A 63 6.29 6.10 17.22
CA ASP A 63 5.39 5.77 18.34
C ASP A 63 4.47 6.96 18.66
N LYS A 64 5.04 8.18 18.72
CA LYS A 64 4.25 9.39 18.94
C LYS A 64 3.23 9.63 17.83
N SER A 65 3.62 9.43 16.58
CA SER A 65 2.72 9.62 15.42
C SER A 65 1.54 8.65 15.45
N ILE A 66 1.79 7.39 15.82
CA ILE A 66 0.76 6.37 16.01
C ILE A 66 -0.17 6.75 17.15
N ASP A 67 0.38 7.12 18.29
CA ASP A 67 -0.39 7.50 19.47
C ASP A 67 -1.29 8.71 19.21
N ASP A 68 -0.75 9.75 18.58
CA ASP A 68 -1.49 10.97 18.26
C ASP A 68 -2.63 10.67 17.27
N TYR A 69 -2.35 9.86 16.24
CA TYR A 69 -3.36 9.45 15.26
C TYR A 69 -4.47 8.62 15.89
N ASN A 70 -4.11 7.56 16.63
CA ASN A 70 -5.08 6.65 17.23
C ASN A 70 -5.98 7.37 18.24
N LYS A 71 -5.43 8.27 19.06
CA LYS A 71 -6.22 9.08 19.99
C LYS A 71 -7.20 10.02 19.31
N LYS A 72 -6.78 10.61 18.18
CA LYS A 72 -7.61 11.58 17.46
C LYS A 72 -8.72 10.93 16.66
N ASN A 73 -8.48 9.75 16.08
CA ASN A 73 -9.34 9.13 15.09
C ASN A 73 -9.98 7.81 15.58
N ASP A 74 -9.83 7.46 16.86
CA ASP A 74 -10.19 6.13 17.39
C ASP A 74 -9.57 5.00 16.54
N GLY A 75 -8.33 5.23 16.12
CA GLY A 75 -7.62 4.40 15.17
C GLY A 75 -6.98 3.18 15.82
N SER A 76 -6.48 2.28 14.99
CA SER A 76 -5.86 1.03 15.40
C SER A 76 -4.50 0.77 14.74
N VAL A 77 -3.86 1.83 14.22
CA VAL A 77 -2.53 1.77 13.60
C VAL A 77 -1.52 1.20 14.59
N LYS A 78 -0.67 0.28 14.11
CA LYS A 78 0.35 -0.37 14.95
C LYS A 78 1.68 -0.47 14.23
N LEU A 79 2.74 -0.16 14.95
CA LEU A 79 4.10 -0.55 14.56
C LEU A 79 4.26 -2.06 14.70
N LYS A 80 4.66 -2.73 13.64
CA LYS A 80 5.01 -4.15 13.63
C LYS A 80 6.50 -4.37 13.81
N LYS A 81 7.30 -3.59 13.09
CA LYS A 81 8.76 -3.69 13.15
C LYS A 81 9.40 -2.40 12.65
N LEU A 82 10.47 -1.98 13.32
CA LEU A 82 11.39 -0.97 12.85
C LEU A 82 12.81 -1.52 12.95
N THR A 83 13.56 -1.44 11.86
CA THR A 83 14.98 -1.79 11.84
C THR A 83 15.78 -0.75 11.07
N VAL A 84 17.00 -0.51 11.50
CA VAL A 84 17.98 0.30 10.77
C VAL A 84 19.21 -0.55 10.54
N GLU A 85 19.44 -0.93 9.31
CA GLU A 85 20.57 -1.78 8.91
C GLU A 85 21.18 -1.27 7.61
N LYS A 86 22.52 -1.24 7.51
CA LYS A 86 23.26 -0.87 6.29
C LYS A 86 22.81 0.47 5.68
N LYS A 87 22.56 1.47 6.55
CA LYS A 87 22.06 2.81 6.17
C LYS A 87 20.66 2.79 5.52
N LYS A 88 19.85 1.80 5.82
CA LYS A 88 18.45 1.76 5.45
C LYS A 88 17.59 1.59 6.69
N ALA A 89 16.53 2.38 6.79
CA ALA A 89 15.43 2.14 7.72
C ALA A 89 14.37 1.28 7.02
N SER A 90 13.85 0.31 7.74
CA SER A 90 12.69 -0.47 7.30
C SER A 90 11.63 -0.40 8.38
N LEU A 91 10.50 0.18 8.04
CA LEU A 91 9.35 0.41 8.91
C LEU A 91 8.17 -0.44 8.43
N THR A 92 7.72 -1.39 9.24
CA THR A 92 6.53 -2.19 8.95
C THR A 92 5.40 -1.79 9.87
N MET A 93 4.28 -1.40 9.29
CA MET A 93 3.09 -0.91 9.95
C MET A 93 1.87 -1.76 9.62
N SER A 94 0.83 -1.75 10.46
CA SER A 94 -0.46 -2.36 10.16
C SER A 94 -1.61 -1.42 10.46
N TYR A 95 -2.65 -1.54 9.62
CA TYR A 95 -3.84 -0.70 9.60
C TYR A 95 -5.09 -1.60 9.50
N ALA A 96 -6.19 -1.18 10.10
CA ALA A 96 -7.42 -1.95 10.06
C ALA A 96 -8.08 -1.92 8.67
N SER A 97 -7.85 -0.86 7.89
CA SER A 97 -8.47 -0.66 6.58
C SER A 97 -7.60 0.15 5.63
N THR A 98 -7.99 0.20 4.36
CA THR A 98 -7.38 1.08 3.36
C THR A 98 -7.62 2.56 3.66
N ASP A 99 -8.75 2.89 4.29
CA ASP A 99 -9.06 4.26 4.70
C ASP A 99 -8.13 4.70 5.84
N GLU A 100 -7.94 3.85 6.86
CA GLU A 100 -7.01 4.13 7.95
C GLU A 100 -5.56 4.29 7.44
N TYR A 101 -5.15 3.45 6.48
CA TYR A 101 -3.86 3.63 5.80
C TYR A 101 -3.77 4.98 5.10
N SER A 102 -4.82 5.34 4.35
CA SER A 102 -4.86 6.57 3.57
C SER A 102 -4.80 7.81 4.45
N ASP A 103 -5.57 7.82 5.51
CA ASP A 103 -5.63 8.93 6.47
C ASP A 103 -4.31 9.11 7.23
N PHE A 104 -3.71 8.00 7.66
CA PHE A 104 -2.44 8.05 8.41
C PHE A 104 -1.27 8.51 7.53
N ASN A 105 -1.18 8.00 6.29
CA ASN A 105 -0.06 8.27 5.40
C ASN A 105 -0.27 9.47 4.46
N GLY A 106 -1.49 10.02 4.40
CA GLY A 106 -1.83 11.09 3.44
C GLY A 106 -1.75 10.62 1.98
N THR A 107 -1.89 9.32 1.74
CA THR A 107 -1.75 8.69 0.41
C THR A 107 -2.95 7.79 0.17
N ARG A 108 -3.70 8.03 -0.91
CA ARG A 108 -4.91 7.25 -1.20
C ARG A 108 -4.57 5.81 -1.55
N LEU A 109 -5.22 4.91 -0.82
CA LEU A 109 -5.25 3.48 -1.07
C LEU A 109 -6.71 3.03 -1.09
N PHE A 110 -7.14 2.43 -2.19
CA PHE A 110 -8.48 1.89 -2.34
C PHE A 110 -8.41 0.38 -2.59
N SER A 111 -9.35 -0.36 -2.04
CA SER A 111 -9.55 -1.78 -2.35
C SER A 111 -11.05 -2.07 -2.41
N GLY A 112 -11.51 -2.58 -3.54
CA GLY A 112 -12.91 -2.89 -3.76
C GLY A 112 -13.14 -3.60 -5.08
N THR A 113 -14.41 -3.72 -5.47
CA THR A 113 -14.80 -4.20 -6.80
C THR A 113 -14.55 -3.10 -7.84
N ILE A 114 -14.54 -3.48 -9.11
CA ILE A 114 -14.45 -2.51 -10.22
C ILE A 114 -15.63 -1.53 -10.17
N ALA A 115 -16.84 -2.00 -9.86
CA ALA A 115 -18.02 -1.14 -9.72
C ALA A 115 -17.86 -0.09 -8.61
N GLU A 116 -17.34 -0.49 -7.45
CA GLU A 116 -17.04 0.43 -6.34
C GLU A 116 -15.94 1.42 -6.71
N ALA A 117 -14.91 0.98 -7.41
CA ALA A 117 -13.85 1.87 -7.88
C ALA A 117 -14.38 2.92 -8.88
N LEU A 118 -15.22 2.50 -9.84
CA LEU A 118 -15.88 3.42 -10.76
C LEU A 118 -16.79 4.42 -10.02
N ALA A 119 -17.56 3.95 -9.03
CA ALA A 119 -18.41 4.82 -8.19
C ALA A 119 -17.57 5.81 -7.36
N ALA A 120 -16.37 5.42 -6.94
CA ALA A 120 -15.41 6.27 -6.26
C ALA A 120 -14.67 7.25 -7.20
N GLY A 121 -14.96 7.23 -8.50
CA GLY A 121 -14.43 8.16 -9.49
C GLY A 121 -13.07 7.76 -10.08
N TYR A 122 -12.64 6.52 -9.91
CA TYR A 122 -11.43 6.03 -10.57
C TYR A 122 -11.69 5.80 -12.07
N ASP A 123 -10.77 6.29 -12.89
CA ASP A 123 -10.84 6.14 -14.36
C ASP A 123 -10.00 4.94 -14.80
N PHE A 124 -10.65 3.97 -15.44
CA PHE A 124 -10.03 2.75 -15.95
C PHE A 124 -9.54 2.88 -17.40
N LYS A 125 -9.36 4.08 -17.91
CA LYS A 125 -8.75 4.32 -19.24
C LYS A 125 -7.23 4.20 -19.24
N THR A 126 -6.63 3.97 -18.08
CA THR A 126 -5.19 3.76 -17.93
C THR A 126 -4.79 2.31 -18.16
N ASP A 127 -3.51 2.08 -18.47
CA ASP A 127 -2.94 0.74 -18.59
C ASP A 127 -3.05 -0.02 -17.27
N PHE A 128 -3.61 -1.22 -17.31
CA PHE A 128 -3.68 -2.14 -16.19
C PHE A 128 -2.56 -3.16 -16.23
N ALA A 129 -2.16 -3.63 -15.07
CA ALA A 129 -1.28 -4.78 -14.94
C ALA A 129 -1.94 -5.82 -14.04
N ALA A 130 -2.15 -7.02 -14.55
CA ALA A 130 -2.41 -8.19 -13.72
C ALA A 130 -1.10 -8.63 -13.09
N ILE A 131 -1.13 -8.98 -11.81
CA ILE A 131 0.02 -9.62 -11.17
C ILE A 131 -0.28 -11.10 -11.07
N ASP A 132 0.43 -11.88 -11.86
CA ASP A 132 0.40 -13.33 -11.83
C ASP A 132 1.76 -13.83 -11.35
N ASP A 133 1.75 -14.66 -10.29
CA ASP A 133 2.96 -15.22 -9.67
C ASP A 133 4.05 -14.16 -9.36
N GLY A 134 3.62 -12.99 -8.86
CA GLY A 134 4.51 -11.88 -8.50
C GLY A 134 5.08 -11.10 -9.69
N LYS A 135 4.64 -11.38 -10.92
CA LYS A 135 5.06 -10.67 -12.13
C LYS A 135 3.91 -9.83 -12.68
N ALA A 136 4.19 -8.57 -12.98
CA ALA A 136 3.23 -7.71 -13.64
C ALA A 136 3.10 -8.13 -15.13
N LYS A 137 1.87 -8.42 -15.57
CA LYS A 137 1.52 -8.68 -16.96
C LYS A 137 0.54 -7.61 -17.42
N LYS A 138 0.87 -6.94 -18.51
CA LYS A 138 -0.05 -5.97 -19.10
C LYS A 138 -1.34 -6.68 -19.52
N CYS A 139 -2.48 -6.08 -19.20
CA CYS A 139 -3.78 -6.60 -19.59
C CYS A 139 -4.69 -5.46 -20.04
N GLU A 140 -5.63 -5.79 -20.91
CA GLU A 140 -6.63 -4.86 -21.39
C GLU A 140 -7.75 -4.68 -20.36
N SER A 141 -8.31 -3.48 -20.27
CA SER A 141 -9.38 -3.18 -19.30
C SER A 141 -10.61 -4.09 -19.45
N SER A 142 -10.85 -4.61 -20.65
CA SER A 142 -11.92 -5.57 -20.95
C SER A 142 -11.72 -6.94 -20.28
N GLU A 143 -10.48 -7.32 -19.99
CA GLU A 143 -10.15 -8.59 -19.33
C GLU A 143 -10.52 -8.59 -17.83
N PHE A 144 -10.78 -7.40 -17.26
CA PHE A 144 -11.14 -7.22 -15.84
C PHE A 144 -12.62 -6.95 -15.60
N MET A 145 -13.38 -6.71 -16.65
CA MET A 145 -14.82 -6.41 -16.57
C MET A 145 -15.69 -7.68 -16.58
N ASP A 146 -15.21 -8.74 -15.96
CA ASP A 146 -16.01 -9.93 -15.88
C ASP A 146 -16.97 -9.88 -14.66
N GLU A 147 -18.04 -10.68 -14.74
CA GLU A 147 -19.17 -10.72 -13.80
C GLU A 147 -18.80 -11.28 -12.40
N ASN A 148 -17.57 -11.70 -12.18
CA ASN A 148 -17.13 -12.45 -11.00
C ASN A 148 -16.60 -11.61 -9.83
N GLY A 149 -16.74 -10.28 -9.87
CA GLY A 149 -16.43 -9.40 -8.75
C GLY A 149 -14.94 -9.31 -8.41
N TYR A 150 -14.08 -9.19 -9.42
CA TYR A 150 -12.65 -8.95 -9.21
C TYR A 150 -12.41 -7.74 -8.32
N LYS A 151 -11.57 -7.92 -7.34
CA LYS A 151 -11.10 -6.82 -6.50
C LYS A 151 -9.96 -6.09 -7.20
N VAL A 152 -10.05 -4.78 -7.21
CA VAL A 152 -8.97 -3.89 -7.63
C VAL A 152 -8.38 -3.19 -6.40
N VAL A 153 -7.09 -2.92 -6.46
CA VAL A 153 -6.43 -2.04 -5.52
C VAL A 153 -5.85 -0.87 -6.30
N VAL A 154 -6.17 0.33 -5.87
CA VAL A 154 -5.64 1.57 -6.43
C VAL A 154 -4.78 2.24 -5.37
N TYR A 155 -3.54 2.54 -5.72
CA TYR A 155 -2.59 3.24 -4.86
C TYR A 155 -2.12 4.53 -5.54
N GLU A 156 -2.30 5.66 -4.87
CA GLU A 156 -1.91 6.97 -5.36
C GLU A 156 -0.63 7.48 -4.65
N GLY A 157 0.48 6.83 -4.88
CA GLY A 157 1.74 7.16 -4.26
C GLY A 157 2.95 7.08 -5.20
N SER A 158 4.14 6.89 -4.64
CA SER A 158 5.38 6.82 -5.42
C SER A 158 5.45 5.56 -6.29
N SER A 159 6.09 5.67 -7.45
CA SER A 159 6.21 4.59 -8.44
C SER A 159 7.10 3.41 -8.02
N ASN A 160 7.80 3.52 -6.88
CA ASN A 160 8.75 2.51 -6.41
C ASN A 160 8.15 1.57 -5.36
N LEU A 161 6.83 1.58 -5.20
CA LEU A 161 6.14 0.73 -4.23
C LEU A 161 5.58 -0.52 -4.90
N HIS A 162 5.75 -1.67 -4.25
CA HIS A 162 5.12 -2.91 -4.65
C HIS A 162 3.77 -3.06 -3.95
N VAL A 163 2.68 -3.21 -4.69
CA VAL A 163 1.36 -3.51 -4.13
C VAL A 163 1.09 -5.00 -4.23
N LYS A 164 0.73 -5.62 -3.10
CA LYS A 164 0.36 -7.03 -3.02
C LYS A 164 -1.06 -7.17 -2.49
N ILE A 165 -1.84 -8.07 -3.07
CA ILE A 165 -3.19 -8.39 -2.61
C ILE A 165 -3.18 -9.80 -2.02
N GLY A 166 -3.66 -9.92 -0.78
CA GLY A 166 -3.83 -11.20 -0.11
C GLY A 166 -5.18 -11.85 -0.42
N ARG A 167 -5.21 -13.16 -0.33
CA ARG A 167 -6.41 -14.00 -0.43
C ARG A 167 -6.99 -14.34 0.92
#